data_608e3754b3356a2106d397cb9e2b97c3
#
_entry.id   608e3754b3356a2106d397cb9e2b97c3
#
_cell.length_a   1.000
_cell.length_b   1.000
_cell.length_c   1.000
_cell.angle_alpha   90.00
_cell.angle_beta   90.00
_cell.angle_gamma   90.00
#
_symmetry.space_group_name_H-M   'P 1'
#
loop_
_entity.id
_entity.type
_entity.pdbx_description
1 polymer ?
#
loop_
_entity_poly.entity_id
_entity_poly.type
_entity_poly.pdbx_seq_one_letter_code
_entity_poly.pdbx_strand_id
1 'polypeptide(L)'
;MKKLSNYVVAVLCVGSLAFSAGAFMKVNASPAATAAPAGQPVDLTYAAEKALPAVVHIKYVQNSKVKTVDVQDDPFGGFFDPFGFFGNPGQGNGGTRKQKVQTPKREATGSGVIISQDGYIVTNNHVVEGADELTVTLNDNREFSARIIGTDKTTDLALIKVDGKNLPTLPIADSDKVKVGEWVIAVGNPFGLNNTVTAGIISAKARSLGANGVESFIQTDAAINAGNSGGALVNTQGELVGINAMLYSQTGSYSGYGFAIPTSIMNKVVDDLKKYGSVQRVMLSIQGSDVLNYINAQKENGKEVNLGTNEGVYIAKVDEDGNGAEAGLKEGDVITKVDGKKVTKMAELQEILNGKRPGNKMSITYLRNKKASTKTITLKNAQGNTSVIKSADLDVLGGSFRPITESQKNQLNIKYGVEVMKVNSGALKDGGISRGFIIQRINDNNINTIDDLQKAVKSASTSKDPVLYIQGIWPTGKKAYFAVPLQKD
;
A
#
# COMPACT_ATOMS: atom_id res chain seq x y z
N MET A 1 81.98 -16.44 42.29
CA MET A 1 80.97 -16.57 41.14
C MET A 1 79.49 -16.36 41.54
N LYS A 2 79.05 -16.60 42.76
CA LYS A 2 77.63 -16.41 43.18
C LYS A 2 77.19 -14.95 43.34
N LYS A 3 78.10 -14.00 43.61
CA LYS A 3 77.74 -12.58 43.77
C LYS A 3 77.56 -11.82 42.42
N LEU A 4 78.20 -12.27 41.37
CA LEU A 4 78.06 -11.64 40.02
C LEU A 4 76.74 -12.00 39.38
N SER A 5 76.19 -13.18 39.66
CA SER A 5 74.87 -13.63 39.15
C SER A 5 73.72 -12.80 39.67
N ASN A 6 73.77 -12.34 40.92
CA ASN A 6 72.68 -11.57 41.53
C ASN A 6 72.58 -10.12 40.97
N TYR A 7 73.72 -9.51 40.57
CA TYR A 7 73.75 -8.18 40.02
C TYR A 7 73.21 -8.16 38.53
N VAL A 8 73.53 -9.21 37.77
CA VAL A 8 73.08 -9.34 36.40
C VAL A 8 71.55 -9.56 36.35
N VAL A 9 71.00 -10.36 37.27
CA VAL A 9 69.56 -10.56 37.40
C VAL A 9 68.82 -9.28 37.82
N ALA A 10 69.42 -8.52 38.79
CA ALA A 10 68.87 -7.27 39.31
C ALA A 10 68.85 -6.17 38.19
N VAL A 11 69.88 -6.06 37.36
CA VAL A 11 69.93 -5.10 36.24
C VAL A 11 69.02 -5.49 35.16
N LEU A 12 68.82 -6.77 34.85
CA LEU A 12 67.85 -7.23 33.87
C LEU A 12 66.36 -6.99 34.29
N CYS A 13 66.07 -7.18 35.58
CA CYS A 13 64.73 -6.91 36.13
C CYS A 13 64.38 -5.40 36.13
N VAL A 14 65.36 -4.55 36.49
CA VAL A 14 65.15 -3.09 36.45
C VAL A 14 65.05 -2.57 35.03
N GLY A 15 65.82 -3.12 34.09
CA GLY A 15 65.73 -2.79 32.66
C GLY A 15 64.38 -3.21 32.03
N SER A 16 63.89 -4.38 32.43
CA SER A 16 62.56 -4.83 31.89
C SER A 16 61.38 -4.04 32.46
N LEU A 17 61.43 -3.58 33.70
CA LEU A 17 60.44 -2.70 34.32
C LEU A 17 60.47 -1.29 33.71
N ALA A 18 61.64 -0.76 33.39
CA ALA A 18 61.76 0.53 32.72
C ALA A 18 61.27 0.49 31.24
N PHE A 19 61.47 -0.66 30.56
CA PHE A 19 61.00 -0.83 29.18
C PHE A 19 59.46 -1.04 29.13
N SER A 20 58.90 -1.72 30.11
CA SER A 20 57.45 -1.89 30.21
C SER A 20 56.73 -0.58 30.59
N ALA A 21 57.31 0.25 31.48
CA ALA A 21 56.75 1.56 31.81
C ALA A 21 56.84 2.56 30.62
N GLY A 22 57.92 2.50 29.81
CA GLY A 22 58.05 3.34 28.61
C GLY A 22 57.12 2.91 27.45
N ALA A 23 56.79 1.64 27.37
CA ALA A 23 55.85 1.14 26.36
C ALA A 23 54.38 1.47 26.70
N PHE A 24 54.04 1.62 27.99
CA PHE A 24 52.69 2.05 28.39
C PHE A 24 52.43 3.55 28.21
N MET A 25 53.45 4.38 28.08
CA MET A 25 53.27 5.83 27.88
C MET A 25 53.08 6.27 26.42
N LYS A 26 53.04 5.37 25.44
CA LYS A 26 52.73 5.65 24.02
C LYS A 26 51.49 4.91 23.50
N VAL A 27 50.59 4.49 24.37
CA VAL A 27 49.22 4.23 23.93
C VAL A 27 48.59 5.61 23.71
N ASN A 28 48.54 6.06 22.47
CA ASN A 28 47.68 7.15 22.09
C ASN A 28 46.32 6.88 22.71
N ALA A 29 45.89 7.68 23.68
CA ALA A 29 44.52 7.65 24.15
C ALA A 29 43.67 7.89 22.91
N SER A 30 43.09 6.83 22.36
CA SER A 30 41.93 6.97 21.47
C SER A 30 40.99 7.94 22.17
N PRO A 31 40.45 8.98 21.48
CA PRO A 31 39.49 9.85 22.11
C PRO A 31 38.48 8.95 22.79
N ALA A 32 38.30 9.11 24.10
CA ALA A 32 37.35 8.35 24.88
C ALA A 32 36.05 8.43 24.11
N ALA A 33 35.57 7.29 23.61
CA ALA A 33 34.26 7.23 23.03
C ALA A 33 33.32 7.90 24.03
N THR A 34 32.76 9.02 23.71
CA THR A 34 31.80 9.71 24.56
C THR A 34 30.78 8.64 24.89
N ALA A 35 30.76 8.19 26.15
CA ALA A 35 29.78 7.22 26.61
C ALA A 35 28.40 7.80 26.20
N ALA A 36 27.63 6.99 25.52
CA ALA A 36 26.26 7.39 25.22
C ALA A 36 25.61 7.82 26.53
N PRO A 37 24.88 8.93 26.58
CA PRO A 37 24.22 9.39 27.79
C PRO A 37 23.43 8.21 28.35
N ALA A 38 23.55 7.94 29.64
CA ALA A 38 22.82 6.88 30.33
C ALA A 38 21.33 7.15 30.07
N GLY A 39 20.70 6.33 29.19
CA GLY A 39 19.31 6.51 28.82
C GLY A 39 18.44 6.35 30.05
N GLN A 40 17.54 7.30 30.28
CA GLN A 40 16.45 7.11 31.24
C GLN A 40 15.62 5.91 30.76
N PRO A 41 15.09 5.05 31.65
CA PRO A 41 14.15 4.00 31.28
C PRO A 41 12.99 4.64 30.51
N VAL A 42 12.62 4.05 29.37
CA VAL A 42 11.51 4.56 28.56
C VAL A 42 10.21 4.20 29.28
N ASP A 43 9.47 5.21 29.72
CA ASP A 43 8.12 5.03 30.23
C ASP A 43 7.14 5.15 29.06
N LEU A 44 6.44 4.06 28.74
CA LEU A 44 5.45 3.98 27.67
C LEU A 44 4.02 4.12 28.20
N THR A 45 3.84 4.28 29.52
CA THR A 45 2.51 4.37 30.16
C THR A 45 1.74 5.57 29.63
N TYR A 46 2.40 6.72 29.53
CA TYR A 46 1.78 7.93 28.97
C TYR A 46 1.25 7.73 27.53
N ALA A 47 2.05 7.10 26.67
CA ALA A 47 1.65 6.83 25.29
C ALA A 47 0.46 5.88 25.24
N ALA A 48 0.45 4.85 26.09
CA ALA A 48 -0.63 3.88 26.21
C ALA A 48 -1.92 4.55 26.70
N GLU A 49 -1.88 5.34 27.79
CA GLU A 49 -3.02 6.06 28.33
C GLU A 49 -3.67 7.00 27.29
N LYS A 50 -2.86 7.64 26.45
CA LYS A 50 -3.37 8.49 25.36
C LYS A 50 -3.98 7.70 24.21
N ALA A 51 -3.40 6.55 23.87
CA ALA A 51 -3.81 5.77 22.70
C ALA A 51 -5.05 4.90 22.96
N LEU A 52 -5.14 4.29 24.14
CA LEU A 52 -6.19 3.33 24.48
C LEU A 52 -7.62 3.86 24.23
N PRO A 53 -7.99 5.10 24.62
CA PRO A 53 -9.36 5.59 24.40
C PRO A 53 -9.72 5.79 22.92
N ALA A 54 -8.72 6.05 22.05
CA ALA A 54 -8.92 6.35 20.64
C ALA A 54 -8.88 5.11 19.73
N VAL A 55 -8.49 3.93 20.27
CA VAL A 55 -8.46 2.68 19.51
C VAL A 55 -9.73 1.88 19.80
N VAL A 56 -10.41 1.46 18.75
CA VAL A 56 -11.71 0.80 18.79
C VAL A 56 -11.64 -0.61 18.25
N HIS A 57 -12.60 -1.43 18.69
CA HIS A 57 -12.89 -2.73 18.09
C HIS A 57 -13.86 -2.55 16.92
N ILE A 58 -13.61 -3.26 15.83
CA ILE A 58 -14.47 -3.32 14.66
C ILE A 58 -14.89 -4.77 14.46
N LYS A 59 -16.20 -5.01 14.51
CA LYS A 59 -16.81 -6.26 14.10
C LYS A 59 -17.51 -6.07 12.78
N TYR A 60 -17.18 -6.89 11.79
CA TYR A 60 -17.90 -6.93 10.55
C TYR A 60 -18.67 -8.24 10.39
N VAL A 61 -19.84 -8.14 9.75
CA VAL A 61 -20.69 -9.28 9.43
C VAL A 61 -20.96 -9.28 7.94
N GLN A 62 -20.71 -10.41 7.30
CA GLN A 62 -21.11 -10.69 5.92
C GLN A 62 -22.21 -11.73 5.95
N ASN A 63 -23.39 -11.35 5.51
CA ASN A 63 -24.56 -12.22 5.50
C ASN A 63 -24.44 -13.32 4.43
N SER A 64 -25.13 -14.43 4.67
CA SER A 64 -25.21 -15.53 3.72
C SER A 64 -25.85 -15.06 2.41
N LYS A 65 -25.17 -15.27 1.27
CA LYS A 65 -25.67 -14.92 -0.07
C LYS A 65 -25.82 -16.18 -0.90
N VAL A 66 -26.94 -16.29 -1.63
CA VAL A 66 -27.15 -17.39 -2.58
C VAL A 66 -26.59 -16.97 -3.93
N LYS A 67 -25.46 -17.54 -4.35
CA LYS A 67 -24.90 -17.33 -5.69
C LYS A 67 -25.28 -18.50 -6.60
N THR A 68 -25.79 -18.19 -7.79
CA THR A 68 -25.94 -19.20 -8.81
C THR A 68 -24.62 -19.30 -9.59
N VAL A 69 -23.93 -20.41 -9.46
CA VAL A 69 -22.66 -20.66 -10.14
C VAL A 69 -22.94 -21.65 -11.28
N ASP A 70 -22.54 -21.31 -12.49
CA ASP A 70 -22.52 -22.22 -13.61
C ASP A 70 -21.32 -23.18 -13.40
N VAL A 71 -21.59 -24.40 -12.95
CA VAL A 71 -20.57 -25.43 -12.80
C VAL A 71 -20.40 -26.10 -14.15
N GLN A 72 -19.28 -25.86 -14.78
CA GLN A 72 -18.82 -26.66 -15.90
C GLN A 72 -18.24 -27.93 -15.32
N ASP A 73 -18.72 -29.11 -15.76
CA ASP A 73 -18.15 -30.38 -15.38
C ASP A 73 -16.71 -30.43 -15.89
N ASP A 74 -15.76 -30.19 -15.01
CA ASP A 74 -14.34 -30.30 -15.28
C ASP A 74 -13.93 -31.75 -14.99
N PRO A 75 -13.51 -32.53 -16.00
CA PRO A 75 -13.08 -33.92 -15.83
C PRO A 75 -11.83 -34.08 -14.95
N PHE A 76 -11.14 -33.01 -14.57
CA PHE A 76 -9.94 -33.00 -13.77
C PHE A 76 -10.09 -32.38 -12.38
N GLY A 77 -11.32 -31.99 -11.96
CA GLY A 77 -11.59 -31.28 -10.69
C GLY A 77 -11.30 -32.05 -9.40
N GLY A 78 -10.86 -33.29 -9.47
CA GLY A 78 -10.55 -34.12 -8.28
C GLY A 78 -9.12 -34.00 -7.74
N PHE A 79 -8.21 -33.24 -8.36
CA PHE A 79 -6.79 -33.27 -7.98
C PHE A 79 -6.32 -32.10 -7.09
N PHE A 80 -7.15 -31.06 -6.88
CA PHE A 80 -6.78 -29.85 -6.14
C PHE A 80 -7.80 -29.43 -5.05
N ASP A 81 -8.46 -30.36 -4.37
CA ASP A 81 -9.26 -30.02 -3.19
C ASP A 81 -8.64 -30.63 -1.91
N PRO A 82 -7.72 -29.89 -1.22
CA PRO A 82 -7.14 -30.36 0.03
C PRO A 82 -8.11 -30.38 1.21
N PHE A 83 -9.36 -29.89 1.05
CA PHE A 83 -10.32 -29.78 2.12
C PHE A 83 -11.64 -30.57 1.92
N GLY A 84 -11.75 -31.36 0.83
CA GLY A 84 -12.87 -32.30 0.65
C GLY A 84 -14.27 -31.66 0.54
N PHE A 85 -14.37 -30.40 0.09
CA PHE A 85 -15.63 -29.64 0.09
C PHE A 85 -16.47 -29.82 -1.18
N PHE A 86 -15.91 -30.44 -2.23
CA PHE A 86 -16.58 -30.74 -3.49
C PHE A 86 -16.58 -32.24 -3.72
N GLY A 87 -17.38 -32.99 -2.96
CA GLY A 87 -17.46 -34.39 -3.05
C GLY A 87 -18.76 -34.90 -3.69
N ASN A 88 -18.74 -35.61 -4.72
CA ASN A 88 -19.27 -36.97 -4.95
C ASN A 88 -19.06 -37.36 -6.42
N PRO A 89 -18.31 -38.40 -6.75
CA PRO A 89 -18.13 -38.83 -8.11
C PRO A 89 -19.32 -39.73 -8.53
N GLY A 90 -20.21 -39.17 -9.32
CA GLY A 90 -21.37 -39.89 -9.84
C GLY A 90 -21.84 -39.38 -11.18
N GLN A 91 -21.33 -39.99 -12.24
CA GLN A 91 -21.89 -40.11 -13.60
C GLN A 91 -22.08 -38.81 -14.42
N GLY A 92 -21.25 -38.72 -15.48
CA GLY A 92 -21.22 -37.67 -16.46
C GLY A 92 -22.43 -37.68 -17.41
N ASN A 93 -22.78 -36.48 -17.75
CA ASN A 93 -23.27 -36.10 -19.09
C ASN A 93 -23.09 -34.57 -19.22
N GLY A 94 -22.31 -34.11 -20.19
CA GLY A 94 -21.87 -32.73 -20.35
C GLY A 94 -23.04 -31.77 -20.54
N GLY A 95 -23.42 -31.10 -19.44
CA GLY A 95 -24.38 -30.02 -19.40
C GLY A 95 -24.03 -29.02 -18.33
N THR A 96 -23.96 -27.76 -18.64
CA THR A 96 -23.85 -26.67 -17.67
C THR A 96 -25.02 -26.72 -16.70
N ARG A 97 -24.76 -27.11 -15.45
CA ARG A 97 -25.79 -27.09 -14.41
C ARG A 97 -25.62 -25.83 -13.56
N LYS A 98 -26.69 -25.06 -13.46
CA LYS A 98 -26.76 -23.93 -12.51
C LYS A 98 -26.96 -24.49 -11.11
N GLN A 99 -25.94 -24.41 -10.28
CA GLN A 99 -26.01 -24.80 -8.88
C GLN A 99 -26.10 -23.55 -8.00
N LYS A 100 -27.12 -23.50 -7.14
CA LYS A 100 -27.23 -22.46 -6.11
C LYS A 100 -26.28 -22.84 -4.98
N VAL A 101 -25.20 -22.09 -4.83
CA VAL A 101 -24.27 -22.23 -3.71
C VAL A 101 -24.58 -21.14 -2.71
N GLN A 102 -24.90 -21.52 -1.46
CA GLN A 102 -25.10 -20.60 -0.38
C GLN A 102 -23.76 -20.34 0.31
N THR A 103 -23.26 -19.09 0.23
CA THR A 103 -22.09 -18.71 1.01
C THR A 103 -22.45 -18.64 2.49
N PRO A 104 -21.63 -19.19 3.42
CA PRO A 104 -21.91 -19.10 4.83
C PRO A 104 -21.81 -17.65 5.32
N LYS A 105 -22.56 -17.34 6.40
CA LYS A 105 -22.35 -16.10 7.16
C LYS A 105 -20.92 -16.05 7.67
N ARG A 106 -20.23 -14.93 7.47
CA ARG A 106 -18.88 -14.70 7.97
C ARG A 106 -18.87 -13.55 8.94
N GLU A 107 -18.14 -13.71 10.03
CA GLU A 107 -17.86 -12.65 10.98
C GLU A 107 -16.36 -12.55 11.13
N ALA A 108 -15.83 -11.33 11.12
CA ALA A 108 -14.43 -11.07 11.43
C ALA A 108 -14.31 -9.80 12.27
N THR A 109 -13.14 -9.65 12.85
CA THR A 109 -12.86 -8.57 13.77
C THR A 109 -11.51 -7.92 13.42
N GLY A 110 -11.39 -6.66 13.78
CA GLY A 110 -10.16 -5.89 13.66
C GLY A 110 -10.22 -4.67 14.57
N SER A 111 -9.29 -3.79 14.39
CA SER A 111 -9.17 -2.53 15.13
C SER A 111 -9.38 -1.32 14.23
N GLY A 112 -9.61 -0.16 14.83
CA GLY A 112 -9.65 1.12 14.16
C GLY A 112 -9.12 2.23 15.04
N VAL A 113 -8.80 3.37 14.45
CA VAL A 113 -8.32 4.56 15.16
C VAL A 113 -9.29 5.71 14.89
N ILE A 114 -9.83 6.30 15.94
CA ILE A 114 -10.68 7.49 15.86
C ILE A 114 -9.78 8.69 15.55
N ILE A 115 -9.99 9.32 14.40
CA ILE A 115 -9.19 10.46 13.92
C ILE A 115 -9.92 11.79 14.01
N SER A 116 -11.20 11.78 14.36
CA SER A 116 -11.97 13.01 14.57
C SER A 116 -13.08 12.85 15.60
N GLN A 117 -13.36 13.90 16.36
CA GLN A 117 -14.35 13.91 17.44
C GLN A 117 -15.79 13.65 16.96
N ASP A 118 -16.06 13.88 15.68
CA ASP A 118 -17.37 13.61 15.05
C ASP A 118 -17.51 12.18 14.53
N GLY A 119 -16.49 11.31 14.72
CA GLY A 119 -16.60 9.86 14.53
C GLY A 119 -16.04 9.33 13.21
N TYR A 120 -15.09 9.99 12.56
CA TYR A 120 -14.30 9.34 11.52
C TYR A 120 -13.26 8.41 12.13
N ILE A 121 -13.19 7.19 11.61
CA ILE A 121 -12.30 6.12 12.06
C ILE A 121 -11.54 5.58 10.85
N VAL A 122 -10.23 5.44 10.99
CA VAL A 122 -9.36 4.78 10.00
C VAL A 122 -9.14 3.34 10.45
N THR A 123 -9.17 2.44 9.49
CA THR A 123 -8.85 1.02 9.67
C THR A 123 -8.22 0.46 8.39
N ASN A 124 -7.92 -0.82 8.32
CA ASN A 124 -7.50 -1.47 7.08
C ASN A 124 -8.70 -1.82 6.19
N ASN A 125 -8.47 -1.82 4.86
CA ASN A 125 -9.48 -2.25 3.91
C ASN A 125 -9.90 -3.70 4.14
N HIS A 126 -8.94 -4.61 4.37
CA HIS A 126 -9.25 -6.03 4.60
C HIS A 126 -10.10 -6.29 5.85
N VAL A 127 -10.14 -5.35 6.81
CA VAL A 127 -11.00 -5.45 8.02
C VAL A 127 -12.46 -5.19 7.69
N VAL A 128 -12.78 -4.41 6.66
CA VAL A 128 -14.15 -3.99 6.33
C VAL A 128 -14.62 -4.43 4.95
N GLU A 129 -13.75 -5.08 4.17
CA GLU A 129 -14.05 -5.49 2.80
C GLU A 129 -15.18 -6.54 2.76
N GLY A 130 -16.24 -6.22 2.02
CA GLY A 130 -17.40 -7.11 1.88
C GLY A 130 -18.33 -7.15 3.08
N ALA A 131 -18.22 -6.23 4.04
CA ALA A 131 -19.12 -6.11 5.17
C ALA A 131 -20.53 -5.68 4.73
N ASP A 132 -21.54 -6.42 5.14
CA ASP A 132 -22.94 -6.00 5.03
C ASP A 132 -23.33 -5.15 6.27
N GLU A 133 -22.71 -5.42 7.43
CA GLU A 133 -22.93 -4.70 8.69
C GLU A 133 -21.58 -4.47 9.40
N LEU A 134 -21.41 -3.26 9.94
CA LEU A 134 -20.25 -2.88 10.74
C LEU A 134 -20.69 -2.36 12.10
N THR A 135 -20.12 -2.93 13.16
CA THR A 135 -20.27 -2.45 14.53
C THR A 135 -18.92 -2.02 15.08
N VAL A 136 -18.88 -0.84 15.67
CA VAL A 136 -17.70 -0.29 16.34
C VAL A 136 -17.96 -0.23 17.83
N THR A 137 -17.09 -0.87 18.63
CA THR A 137 -17.13 -0.82 20.09
C THR A 137 -15.96 0.02 20.59
N LEU A 138 -16.23 1.05 21.35
CA LEU A 138 -15.23 1.92 21.95
C LEU A 138 -14.59 1.27 23.18
N ASN A 139 -13.50 1.84 23.66
CA ASN A 139 -12.81 1.37 24.88
C ASN A 139 -13.70 1.48 26.16
N ASP A 140 -14.70 2.35 26.15
CA ASP A 140 -15.68 2.49 27.23
C ASP A 140 -16.97 1.63 27.04
N ASN A 141 -16.92 0.65 26.13
CA ASN A 141 -18.00 -0.28 25.77
C ASN A 141 -19.22 0.34 25.09
N ARG A 142 -19.16 1.61 24.66
CA ARG A 142 -20.22 2.16 23.79
C ARG A 142 -20.13 1.53 22.41
N GLU A 143 -21.28 1.13 21.88
CA GLU A 143 -21.39 0.54 20.55
C GLU A 143 -22.05 1.48 19.56
N PHE A 144 -21.58 1.48 18.33
CA PHE A 144 -22.11 2.27 17.23
C PHE A 144 -22.19 1.43 15.96
N SER A 145 -23.27 1.59 15.20
CA SER A 145 -23.27 1.17 13.80
C SER A 145 -22.36 2.10 13.00
N ALA A 146 -21.57 1.52 12.13
CA ALA A 146 -20.66 2.28 11.26
C ALA A 146 -21.05 2.13 9.79
N ARG A 147 -20.76 3.18 9.00
CA ARG A 147 -20.86 3.14 7.54
C ARG A 147 -19.50 3.38 6.89
N ILE A 148 -19.25 2.70 5.79
CA ILE A 148 -18.04 2.89 4.99
C ILE A 148 -18.16 4.21 4.23
N ILE A 149 -17.17 5.09 4.38
CA ILE A 149 -17.05 6.33 3.60
C ILE A 149 -16.30 6.07 2.31
N GLY A 150 -15.30 5.19 2.37
CA GLY A 150 -14.54 4.73 1.23
C GLY A 150 -13.42 3.80 1.64
N THR A 151 -12.96 3.02 0.69
CA THR A 151 -11.87 2.04 0.87
C THR A 151 -10.80 2.21 -0.19
N ASP A 152 -9.61 1.76 0.12
CA ASP A 152 -8.48 1.73 -0.79
C ASP A 152 -7.69 0.43 -0.66
N LYS A 153 -7.93 -0.50 -1.57
CA LYS A 153 -7.25 -1.80 -1.61
C LYS A 153 -5.74 -1.69 -1.82
N THR A 154 -5.31 -0.64 -2.52
CA THR A 154 -3.89 -0.49 -2.90
C THR A 154 -3.01 -0.13 -1.70
N THR A 155 -3.50 0.69 -0.77
CA THR A 155 -2.81 1.01 0.49
C THR A 155 -3.32 0.20 1.67
N ASP A 156 -4.35 -0.64 1.47
CA ASP A 156 -5.05 -1.38 2.51
C ASP A 156 -5.61 -0.47 3.62
N LEU A 157 -6.18 0.68 3.24
CA LEU A 157 -6.83 1.61 4.16
C LEU A 157 -8.33 1.72 3.89
N ALA A 158 -9.09 1.93 4.94
CA ALA A 158 -10.51 2.26 4.89
C ALA A 158 -10.83 3.41 5.84
N LEU A 159 -11.79 4.24 5.43
CA LEU A 159 -12.38 5.28 6.25
C LEU A 159 -13.84 4.92 6.52
N ILE A 160 -14.18 4.77 7.80
CA ILE A 160 -15.55 4.52 8.26
C ILE A 160 -16.04 5.67 9.14
N LYS A 161 -17.33 5.76 9.34
CA LYS A 161 -17.97 6.82 10.11
C LYS A 161 -19.02 6.24 11.06
N VAL A 162 -18.95 6.67 12.30
CA VAL A 162 -19.99 6.44 13.33
C VAL A 162 -20.67 7.76 13.67
N ASP A 163 -21.91 7.70 14.10
CA ASP A 163 -22.66 8.89 14.56
C ASP A 163 -22.41 9.12 16.04
N GLY A 164 -21.22 9.62 16.36
CA GLY A 164 -20.77 9.98 17.70
C GLY A 164 -20.39 11.45 17.81
N LYS A 165 -20.35 11.97 19.04
CA LYS A 165 -19.91 13.34 19.36
C LYS A 165 -18.88 13.30 20.48
N ASN A 166 -17.92 14.21 20.43
CA ASN A 166 -16.85 14.36 21.44
C ASN A 166 -16.10 13.03 21.68
N LEU A 167 -15.85 12.29 20.59
CA LEU A 167 -15.10 11.03 20.66
C LEU A 167 -13.63 11.31 20.93
N PRO A 168 -12.93 10.45 21.69
CA PRO A 168 -11.49 10.59 21.91
C PRO A 168 -10.72 10.38 20.61
N THR A 169 -9.67 11.18 20.39
CA THR A 169 -8.84 11.13 19.19
C THR A 169 -7.37 11.14 19.54
N LEU A 170 -6.52 10.60 18.65
CA LEU A 170 -5.07 10.75 18.74
C LEU A 170 -4.57 11.95 17.95
N PRO A 171 -3.57 12.67 18.46
CA PRO A 171 -2.77 13.57 17.65
C PRO A 171 -2.05 12.76 16.55
N ILE A 172 -1.95 13.32 15.35
CA ILE A 172 -1.30 12.65 14.22
C ILE A 172 0.06 13.27 14.01
N ALA A 173 1.12 12.49 14.19
CA ALA A 173 2.50 12.90 13.92
C ALA A 173 2.83 12.81 12.42
N ASP A 174 3.88 13.51 12.02
CA ASP A 174 4.48 13.39 10.69
C ASP A 174 5.43 12.18 10.65
N SER A 175 4.96 11.08 10.05
CA SER A 175 5.73 9.83 9.94
C SER A 175 7.02 9.98 9.12
N ASP A 176 7.15 11.01 8.27
CA ASP A 176 8.38 11.27 7.53
C ASP A 176 9.54 11.64 8.49
N LYS A 177 9.23 12.25 9.64
CA LYS A 177 10.21 12.66 10.65
C LYS A 177 10.64 11.57 11.62
N VAL A 178 9.87 10.48 11.70
CA VAL A 178 10.18 9.34 12.57
C VAL A 178 11.50 8.70 12.16
N LYS A 179 12.33 8.31 13.13
CA LYS A 179 13.65 7.71 12.89
C LYS A 179 13.68 6.25 13.29
N VAL A 180 14.53 5.47 12.61
CA VAL A 180 14.87 4.12 13.00
C VAL A 180 15.49 4.14 14.40
N GLY A 181 15.05 3.23 15.28
CA GLY A 181 15.43 3.15 16.67
C GLY A 181 14.52 3.91 17.65
N GLU A 182 13.58 4.74 17.18
CA GLU A 182 12.59 5.37 18.05
C GLU A 182 11.61 4.35 18.61
N TRP A 183 11.31 4.47 19.92
CA TRP A 183 10.33 3.63 20.60
C TRP A 183 8.91 3.92 20.10
N VAL A 184 8.16 2.84 19.93
CA VAL A 184 6.74 2.86 19.56
C VAL A 184 5.95 1.80 20.31
N ILE A 185 4.65 2.02 20.43
CA ILE A 185 3.68 1.02 20.88
C ILE A 185 2.70 0.72 19.76
N ALA A 186 2.37 -0.54 19.59
CA ALA A 186 1.25 -0.97 18.74
C ALA A 186 0.04 -1.26 19.62
N VAL A 187 -1.08 -0.61 19.33
CA VAL A 187 -2.33 -0.70 20.08
C VAL A 187 -3.42 -1.25 19.19
N GLY A 188 -4.17 -2.22 19.69
CA GLY A 188 -5.32 -2.80 19.02
C GLY A 188 -6.36 -3.31 20.01
N ASN A 189 -7.56 -3.62 19.50
CA ASN A 189 -8.65 -4.19 20.28
C ASN A 189 -9.19 -5.47 19.61
N PRO A 190 -8.46 -6.59 19.72
CA PRO A 190 -8.75 -7.79 18.94
C PRO A 190 -10.08 -8.47 19.27
N PHE A 191 -10.56 -8.35 20.50
CA PHE A 191 -11.69 -9.15 21.00
C PHE A 191 -12.87 -8.31 21.52
N GLY A 192 -12.80 -6.98 21.41
CA GLY A 192 -13.85 -6.09 21.92
C GLY A 192 -13.96 -6.00 23.45
N LEU A 193 -13.08 -6.69 24.18
CA LEU A 193 -13.10 -6.74 25.65
C LEU A 193 -12.11 -5.75 26.27
N ASN A 194 -10.86 -5.79 25.80
CA ASN A 194 -9.79 -4.90 26.27
C ASN A 194 -8.81 -4.62 25.15
N ASN A 195 -8.30 -3.38 25.12
CA ASN A 195 -7.23 -3.01 24.24
C ASN A 195 -5.92 -3.74 24.63
N THR A 196 -5.17 -4.15 23.64
CA THR A 196 -3.84 -4.77 23.80
C THR A 196 -2.77 -3.78 23.35
N VAL A 197 -1.73 -3.66 24.15
CA VAL A 197 -0.56 -2.81 23.86
C VAL A 197 0.68 -3.71 23.78
N THR A 198 1.44 -3.55 22.71
CA THR A 198 2.77 -4.15 22.55
C THR A 198 3.78 -3.05 22.28
N ALA A 199 5.04 -3.25 22.69
CA ALA A 199 6.10 -2.25 22.56
C ALA A 199 7.25 -2.77 21.69
N GLY A 200 7.90 -1.84 21.01
CA GLY A 200 9.07 -2.09 20.19
C GLY A 200 9.66 -0.79 19.67
N ILE A 201 10.44 -0.87 18.60
CA ILE A 201 11.06 0.28 17.95
C ILE A 201 10.68 0.35 16.47
N ILE A 202 10.95 1.48 15.85
CA ILE A 202 10.98 1.59 14.40
C ILE A 202 12.22 0.83 13.90
N SER A 203 12.02 -0.34 13.30
CA SER A 203 13.11 -1.19 12.81
C SER A 203 13.60 -0.76 11.42
N ALA A 204 12.70 -0.26 10.57
CA ALA A 204 13.03 0.26 9.24
C ALA A 204 11.89 1.16 8.71
N LYS A 205 12.19 1.91 7.64
CA LYS A 205 11.22 2.73 6.91
C LYS A 205 11.24 2.38 5.41
N ALA A 206 10.16 2.72 4.71
CA ALA A 206 9.99 2.50 3.27
C ALA A 206 10.27 1.03 2.88
N ARG A 207 9.60 0.09 3.59
CA ARG A 207 9.65 -1.34 3.26
C ARG A 207 8.57 -1.69 2.25
N SER A 208 8.97 -2.46 1.23
CA SER A 208 8.06 -3.10 0.29
C SER A 208 8.13 -4.61 0.48
N LEU A 209 6.99 -5.27 0.48
CA LEU A 209 6.86 -6.72 0.62
C LEU A 209 6.45 -7.38 -0.69
N GLY A 210 6.12 -6.58 -1.72
CA GLY A 210 5.66 -7.04 -3.01
C GLY A 210 4.25 -7.64 -3.00
N ALA A 211 3.47 -7.40 -1.93
CA ALA A 211 2.12 -7.94 -1.77
C ALA A 211 1.04 -7.06 -2.40
N ASN A 212 1.20 -5.74 -2.32
CA ASN A 212 0.24 -4.73 -2.82
C ASN A 212 0.94 -3.71 -3.73
N GLY A 213 0.18 -2.99 -4.52
CA GLY A 213 0.73 -2.08 -5.53
C GLY A 213 1.44 -0.82 -5.00
N VAL A 214 1.25 -0.48 -3.73
CA VAL A 214 1.80 0.74 -3.12
C VAL A 214 2.25 0.43 -1.70
N GLU A 215 3.53 0.14 -1.57
CA GLU A 215 4.12 -0.26 -0.31
C GLU A 215 5.27 0.67 0.09
N SER A 216 5.09 1.36 1.21
CA SER A 216 6.14 2.09 1.92
C SER A 216 5.86 1.96 3.42
N PHE A 217 6.00 0.74 3.94
CA PHE A 217 5.67 0.45 5.33
C PHE A 217 6.74 0.95 6.30
N ILE A 218 6.28 1.33 7.50
CA ILE A 218 7.10 1.35 8.70
C ILE A 218 7.21 -0.08 9.20
N GLN A 219 8.43 -0.59 9.38
CA GLN A 219 8.69 -1.87 10.02
C GLN A 219 8.94 -1.64 11.50
N THR A 220 8.35 -2.48 12.36
CA THR A 220 8.55 -2.48 13.81
C THR A 220 8.69 -3.90 14.36
N ASP A 221 9.37 -4.05 15.47
CA ASP A 221 9.39 -5.27 16.27
C ASP A 221 8.38 -5.24 17.42
N ALA A 222 7.56 -4.21 17.54
CA ALA A 222 6.33 -4.27 18.34
C ALA A 222 5.43 -5.38 17.78
N ALA A 223 4.95 -6.29 18.63
CA ALA A 223 4.21 -7.45 18.18
C ALA A 223 2.86 -7.05 17.57
N ILE A 224 2.72 -7.31 16.27
CA ILE A 224 1.46 -7.17 15.53
C ILE A 224 0.90 -8.57 15.28
N ASN A 225 -0.31 -8.82 15.74
CA ASN A 225 -1.02 -10.10 15.62
C ASN A 225 -2.41 -9.88 15.01
N ALA A 226 -3.08 -10.97 14.64
CA ALA A 226 -4.46 -10.92 14.22
C ALA A 226 -5.33 -10.17 15.25
N GLY A 227 -6.06 -9.15 14.79
CA GLY A 227 -6.87 -8.26 15.62
C GLY A 227 -6.23 -6.89 15.93
N ASN A 228 -4.90 -6.72 15.86
CA ASN A 228 -4.27 -5.39 15.93
C ASN A 228 -4.34 -4.65 14.59
N SER A 229 -4.63 -5.34 13.48
CA SER A 229 -4.80 -4.75 12.16
C SER A 229 -5.84 -3.63 12.18
N GLY A 230 -5.52 -2.49 11.60
CA GLY A 230 -6.32 -1.26 11.64
C GLY A 230 -6.13 -0.42 12.91
N GLY A 231 -5.45 -0.93 13.93
CA GLY A 231 -5.11 -0.22 15.15
C GLY A 231 -3.94 0.76 14.99
N ALA A 232 -3.53 1.39 16.07
CA ALA A 232 -2.55 2.46 16.09
C ALA A 232 -1.13 1.97 16.30
N LEU A 233 -0.17 2.52 15.53
CA LEU A 233 1.24 2.59 15.91
C LEU A 233 1.50 4.00 16.43
N VAL A 234 1.99 4.13 17.66
CA VAL A 234 2.05 5.39 18.41
C VAL A 234 3.47 5.60 18.94
N ASN A 235 3.98 6.84 18.89
CA ASN A 235 5.27 7.21 19.46
C ASN A 235 5.17 7.42 20.99
N THR A 236 6.31 7.70 21.64
CA THR A 236 6.38 7.92 23.10
C THR A 236 5.61 9.17 23.58
N GLN A 237 5.28 10.09 22.68
CA GLN A 237 4.47 11.28 22.96
C GLN A 237 2.96 11.00 22.89
N GLY A 238 2.54 9.79 22.57
CA GLY A 238 1.13 9.44 22.39
C GLY A 238 0.56 9.90 21.05
N GLU A 239 1.40 10.11 20.03
CA GLU A 239 0.98 10.57 18.72
C GLU A 239 0.98 9.41 17.72
N LEU A 240 -0.03 9.36 16.86
CA LEU A 240 -0.18 8.36 15.81
C LEU A 240 0.91 8.53 14.73
N VAL A 241 1.72 7.51 14.49
CA VAL A 241 2.75 7.49 13.44
C VAL A 241 2.42 6.52 12.31
N GLY A 242 1.49 5.58 12.53
CA GLY A 242 1.05 4.65 11.49
C GLY A 242 -0.19 3.85 11.89
N ILE A 243 -0.77 3.16 10.91
CA ILE A 243 -1.87 2.20 11.09
C ILE A 243 -1.29 0.80 10.97
N ASN A 244 -1.43 -0.01 12.02
CA ASN A 244 -0.98 -1.40 12.02
C ASN A 244 -1.67 -2.16 10.88
N ALA A 245 -0.92 -2.83 10.02
CA ALA A 245 -1.47 -3.46 8.83
C ALA A 245 -1.36 -4.98 8.88
N MET A 246 -0.16 -5.50 8.89
CA MET A 246 0.08 -6.93 8.76
C MET A 246 1.36 -7.35 9.46
N LEU A 247 1.49 -8.65 9.66
CA LEU A 247 2.76 -9.30 10.00
C LEU A 247 3.30 -10.03 8.76
N TYR A 248 4.61 -10.04 8.57
CA TYR A 248 5.24 -10.92 7.61
C TYR A 248 5.61 -12.22 8.32
N SER A 249 4.89 -13.29 8.01
CA SER A 249 5.10 -14.59 8.63
C SER A 249 4.71 -15.71 7.68
N GLN A 250 5.56 -16.72 7.56
CA GLN A 250 5.26 -17.95 6.80
C GLN A 250 4.28 -18.87 7.55
N THR A 251 4.17 -18.71 8.87
CA THR A 251 3.35 -19.58 9.74
C THR A 251 2.08 -18.88 10.25
N GLY A 252 1.87 -17.58 9.94
CA GLY A 252 0.80 -16.77 10.51
C GLY A 252 1.07 -16.27 11.93
N SER A 253 2.21 -16.63 12.55
CA SER A 253 2.60 -16.19 13.88
C SER A 253 3.64 -15.07 13.81
N TYR A 254 3.65 -14.18 14.79
CA TYR A 254 4.64 -13.10 14.89
C TYR A 254 6.08 -13.65 14.90
N SER A 255 6.92 -13.10 14.05
CA SER A 255 8.33 -13.49 13.88
C SER A 255 9.33 -12.34 14.01
N GLY A 256 8.93 -11.24 14.68
CA GLY A 256 9.76 -10.04 14.84
C GLY A 256 9.58 -9.01 13.72
N TYR A 257 8.64 -9.20 12.79
CA TYR A 257 8.39 -8.33 11.65
C TYR A 257 6.93 -7.88 11.62
N GLY A 258 6.66 -6.74 12.22
CA GLY A 258 5.38 -6.02 12.12
C GLY A 258 5.49 -4.87 11.11
N PHE A 259 4.39 -4.53 10.45
CA PHE A 259 4.32 -3.47 9.45
C PHE A 259 3.14 -2.56 9.72
N ALA A 260 3.38 -1.25 9.57
CA ALA A 260 2.35 -0.23 9.69
C ALA A 260 2.37 0.72 8.49
N ILE A 261 1.20 1.19 8.08
CA ILE A 261 1.03 2.18 7.02
C ILE A 261 1.34 3.56 7.62
N PRO A 262 2.30 4.33 7.08
CA PRO A 262 2.67 5.64 7.60
C PRO A 262 1.52 6.65 7.61
N THR A 263 1.52 7.57 8.59
CA THR A 263 0.52 8.65 8.63
C THR A 263 0.60 9.59 7.43
N SER A 264 1.75 9.76 6.79
CA SER A 264 1.88 10.53 5.55
C SER A 264 1.01 9.96 4.42
N ILE A 265 0.95 8.63 4.27
CA ILE A 265 0.06 7.95 3.33
C ILE A 265 -1.39 8.02 3.82
N MET A 266 -1.63 7.71 5.10
CA MET A 266 -2.96 7.71 5.71
C MET A 266 -3.68 9.05 5.53
N ASN A 267 -3.03 10.16 5.85
CA ASN A 267 -3.63 11.51 5.77
C ASN A 267 -4.13 11.82 4.37
N LYS A 268 -3.31 11.52 3.36
CA LYS A 268 -3.69 11.74 1.95
C LYS A 268 -4.88 10.88 1.54
N VAL A 269 -4.88 9.60 1.92
CA VAL A 269 -5.99 8.68 1.63
C VAL A 269 -7.27 9.14 2.30
N VAL A 270 -7.23 9.48 3.58
CA VAL A 270 -8.37 10.00 4.34
C VAL A 270 -8.94 11.28 3.71
N ASP A 271 -8.07 12.23 3.36
CA ASP A 271 -8.49 13.48 2.71
C ASP A 271 -9.18 13.22 1.37
N ASP A 272 -8.63 12.32 0.57
CA ASP A 272 -9.19 11.97 -0.72
C ASP A 272 -10.53 11.24 -0.58
N LEU A 273 -10.63 10.27 0.32
CA LEU A 273 -11.88 9.55 0.59
C LEU A 273 -12.98 10.49 1.11
N LYS A 274 -12.64 11.44 1.99
CA LYS A 274 -13.60 12.45 2.46
C LYS A 274 -14.09 13.38 1.36
N LYS A 275 -13.17 13.84 0.49
CA LYS A 275 -13.48 14.88 -0.52
C LYS A 275 -14.06 14.31 -1.81
N TYR A 276 -13.58 13.14 -2.21
CA TYR A 276 -13.82 12.62 -3.56
C TYR A 276 -14.48 11.24 -3.56
N GLY A 277 -14.56 10.55 -2.42
CA GLY A 277 -15.05 9.18 -2.31
C GLY A 277 -14.06 8.13 -2.84
N SER A 278 -12.96 8.56 -3.44
CA SER A 278 -11.91 7.69 -3.99
C SER A 278 -10.54 8.34 -3.90
N VAL A 279 -9.50 7.51 -3.79
CA VAL A 279 -8.11 7.98 -3.67
C VAL A 279 -7.59 8.47 -5.02
N GLN A 280 -7.08 9.71 -5.03
CA GLN A 280 -6.50 10.33 -6.21
C GLN A 280 -5.07 9.85 -6.40
N ARG A 281 -4.77 9.15 -7.49
CA ARG A 281 -3.43 8.63 -7.78
C ARG A 281 -2.84 9.24 -9.01
N VAL A 282 -1.52 9.42 -8.93
CA VAL A 282 -0.69 9.75 -10.08
C VAL A 282 0.23 8.57 -10.37
N MET A 283 0.58 8.41 -11.63
CA MET A 283 1.50 7.36 -12.06
C MET A 283 2.61 7.98 -12.88
N LEU A 284 3.85 7.57 -12.61
CA LEU A 284 4.97 7.97 -13.46
C LEU A 284 5.01 7.15 -14.76
N SER A 285 4.26 6.04 -14.80
CA SER A 285 4.16 5.13 -15.95
C SER A 285 5.52 4.62 -16.42
N ILE A 286 6.32 4.17 -15.46
CA ILE A 286 7.61 3.52 -15.66
C ILE A 286 7.60 2.14 -15.03
N GLN A 287 8.41 1.23 -15.58
CA GLN A 287 8.80 -0.01 -14.93
C GLN A 287 10.27 0.13 -14.53
N GLY A 288 10.58 -0.29 -13.31
CA GLY A 288 11.94 -0.12 -12.80
C GLY A 288 12.18 -0.98 -11.56
N SER A 289 13.40 -0.91 -11.07
CA SER A 289 13.85 -1.59 -9.85
C SER A 289 14.85 -0.73 -9.11
N ASP A 290 15.12 -1.11 -7.86
CA ASP A 290 16.25 -0.53 -7.13
C ASP A 290 17.54 -0.75 -7.92
N VAL A 291 18.39 0.27 -7.99
CA VAL A 291 19.68 0.22 -8.70
C VAL A 291 20.52 -0.97 -8.26
N LEU A 292 20.60 -1.20 -6.94
CA LEU A 292 21.39 -2.30 -6.40
C LEU A 292 20.86 -3.68 -6.87
N ASN A 293 19.56 -3.86 -6.91
CA ASN A 293 18.94 -5.10 -7.40
C ASN A 293 19.25 -5.32 -8.88
N TYR A 294 19.18 -4.26 -9.69
CA TYR A 294 19.54 -4.33 -11.11
C TYR A 294 21.02 -4.71 -11.30
N ILE A 295 21.94 -4.04 -10.57
CA ILE A 295 23.38 -4.32 -10.65
C ILE A 295 23.66 -5.77 -10.26
N ASN A 296 23.07 -6.27 -9.17
CA ASN A 296 23.26 -7.64 -8.70
C ASN A 296 22.74 -8.66 -9.74
N ALA A 297 21.56 -8.44 -10.29
CA ALA A 297 21.00 -9.30 -11.35
C ALA A 297 21.87 -9.32 -12.61
N GLN A 298 22.48 -8.18 -13.00
CA GLN A 298 23.42 -8.14 -14.13
C GLN A 298 24.71 -8.90 -13.82
N LYS A 299 25.23 -8.77 -12.59
CA LYS A 299 26.44 -9.47 -12.14
C LYS A 299 26.23 -10.99 -12.13
N GLU A 300 25.07 -11.47 -11.69
CA GLU A 300 24.70 -12.90 -11.76
C GLU A 300 24.68 -13.41 -13.22
N ASN A 301 24.34 -12.54 -14.18
CA ASN A 301 24.38 -12.83 -15.61
C ASN A 301 25.76 -12.58 -16.25
N GLY A 302 26.82 -12.41 -15.44
CA GLY A 302 28.19 -12.20 -15.90
C GLY A 302 28.49 -10.82 -16.51
N LYS A 303 27.63 -9.83 -16.27
CA LYS A 303 27.78 -8.47 -16.80
C LYS A 303 28.13 -7.49 -15.68
N GLU A 304 29.20 -6.75 -15.84
CA GLU A 304 29.50 -5.59 -14.98
C GLU A 304 28.80 -4.35 -15.51
N VAL A 305 28.00 -3.72 -14.65
CA VAL A 305 27.27 -2.49 -14.98
C VAL A 305 27.66 -1.40 -14.00
N ASN A 306 28.02 -0.23 -14.53
CA ASN A 306 28.31 0.96 -13.75
C ASN A 306 27.35 2.09 -14.15
N LEU A 307 26.34 2.35 -13.32
CA LEU A 307 25.32 3.39 -13.52
C LEU A 307 25.75 4.77 -12.97
N GLY A 308 26.93 4.88 -12.32
CA GLY A 308 27.39 6.09 -11.64
C GLY A 308 26.84 6.27 -10.23
N THR A 309 26.06 5.32 -9.76
CA THR A 309 25.51 5.26 -8.39
C THR A 309 25.11 3.82 -8.05
N ASN A 310 25.08 3.50 -6.76
CA ASN A 310 24.53 2.24 -6.23
C ASN A 310 23.13 2.44 -5.60
N GLU A 311 22.61 3.66 -5.63
CA GLU A 311 21.33 4.02 -5.05
C GLU A 311 20.44 4.68 -6.11
N GLY A 312 19.12 4.58 -5.93
CA GLY A 312 18.13 5.16 -6.82
C GLY A 312 17.25 4.12 -7.51
N VAL A 313 16.45 4.58 -8.46
CA VAL A 313 15.52 3.74 -9.22
C VAL A 313 16.00 3.67 -10.68
N TYR A 314 16.42 2.49 -11.10
CA TYR A 314 16.74 2.19 -12.49
C TYR A 314 15.45 2.03 -13.30
N ILE A 315 15.35 2.71 -14.43
CA ILE A 315 14.22 2.63 -15.36
C ILE A 315 14.48 1.56 -16.41
N ALA A 316 13.71 0.47 -16.36
CA ALA A 316 13.76 -0.62 -17.32
C ALA A 316 12.83 -0.39 -18.52
N LYS A 317 11.74 0.37 -18.32
CA LYS A 317 10.79 0.71 -19.39
C LYS A 317 10.04 1.98 -19.05
N VAL A 318 9.70 2.76 -20.06
CA VAL A 318 8.81 3.93 -19.98
C VAL A 318 7.63 3.69 -20.89
N ASP A 319 6.40 3.87 -20.40
CA ASP A 319 5.21 3.78 -21.23
C ASP A 319 5.08 5.06 -22.06
N GLU A 320 4.89 4.92 -23.39
CA GLU A 320 4.97 6.01 -24.37
C GLU A 320 4.01 7.18 -24.10
N ASP A 321 2.83 6.90 -23.59
CA ASP A 321 1.79 7.90 -23.29
C ASP A 321 1.76 8.31 -21.81
N GLY A 322 2.82 7.99 -21.03
CA GLY A 322 2.85 8.20 -19.58
C GLY A 322 3.55 9.49 -19.16
N ASN A 323 3.36 9.87 -17.88
CA ASN A 323 4.04 11.02 -17.26
C ASN A 323 5.58 10.93 -17.39
N GLY A 324 6.15 9.71 -17.35
CA GLY A 324 7.59 9.50 -17.52
C GLY A 324 8.09 9.87 -18.90
N ALA A 325 7.34 9.50 -19.95
CA ALA A 325 7.66 9.87 -21.33
C ALA A 325 7.58 11.40 -21.54
N GLU A 326 6.54 12.05 -21.00
CA GLU A 326 6.42 13.52 -21.03
C GLU A 326 7.56 14.22 -20.29
N ALA A 327 8.07 13.64 -19.21
CA ALA A 327 9.28 14.11 -18.53
C ALA A 327 10.55 13.91 -19.36
N GLY A 328 10.47 13.19 -20.48
CA GLY A 328 11.62 12.81 -21.30
C GLY A 328 12.50 11.76 -20.63
N LEU A 329 11.97 10.99 -19.67
CA LEU A 329 12.64 9.81 -19.11
C LEU A 329 12.74 8.71 -20.15
N LYS A 330 13.79 7.91 -20.08
CA LYS A 330 14.07 6.81 -20.99
C LYS A 330 14.55 5.59 -20.24
N GLU A 331 14.49 4.45 -20.87
CA GLU A 331 15.16 3.24 -20.41
C GLU A 331 16.64 3.52 -20.17
N GLY A 332 17.20 3.00 -19.08
CA GLY A 332 18.58 3.22 -18.65
C GLY A 332 18.79 4.46 -17.77
N ASP A 333 17.81 5.33 -17.61
CA ASP A 333 17.89 6.43 -16.64
C ASP A 333 17.83 5.90 -15.20
N VAL A 334 18.47 6.62 -14.28
CA VAL A 334 18.41 6.34 -12.84
C VAL A 334 17.84 7.54 -12.11
N ILE A 335 16.65 7.42 -11.53
CA ILE A 335 16.05 8.47 -10.69
C ILE A 335 16.80 8.51 -9.36
N THR A 336 17.29 9.69 -8.98
CA THR A 336 18.09 9.90 -7.75
C THR A 336 17.49 10.91 -6.79
N LYS A 337 16.63 11.85 -7.29
CA LYS A 337 15.90 12.80 -6.45
C LYS A 337 14.53 13.10 -7.03
N VAL A 338 13.55 13.36 -6.15
CA VAL A 338 12.22 13.87 -6.49
C VAL A 338 11.89 15.02 -5.56
N ASP A 339 11.51 16.18 -6.12
CA ASP A 339 11.28 17.43 -5.38
C ASP A 339 12.41 17.79 -4.41
N GLY A 340 13.66 17.55 -4.83
CA GLY A 340 14.86 17.77 -4.03
C GLY A 340 15.15 16.71 -2.97
N LYS A 341 14.18 15.85 -2.60
CA LYS A 341 14.40 14.71 -1.69
C LYS A 341 15.19 13.62 -2.42
N LYS A 342 16.21 13.05 -1.75
CA LYS A 342 16.98 11.91 -2.26
C LYS A 342 16.06 10.70 -2.36
N VAL A 343 16.19 9.94 -3.45
CA VAL A 343 15.50 8.67 -3.68
C VAL A 343 16.56 7.59 -3.84
N THR A 344 16.58 6.61 -2.95
CA THR A 344 17.55 5.52 -2.92
C THR A 344 16.99 4.20 -3.42
N LYS A 345 15.66 4.06 -3.43
CA LYS A 345 14.94 2.84 -3.81
C LYS A 345 13.51 3.14 -4.32
N MET A 346 12.90 2.16 -4.96
CA MET A 346 11.56 2.25 -5.56
C MET A 346 10.48 2.62 -4.54
N ALA A 347 10.54 2.05 -3.32
CA ALA A 347 9.55 2.30 -2.29
C ALA A 347 9.48 3.80 -1.89
N GLU A 348 10.63 4.49 -1.85
CA GLU A 348 10.68 5.93 -1.56
C GLU A 348 10.08 6.77 -2.70
N LEU A 349 10.32 6.37 -3.95
CA LEU A 349 9.67 6.98 -5.11
C LEU A 349 8.16 6.82 -5.05
N GLN A 350 7.68 5.61 -4.73
CA GLN A 350 6.26 5.32 -4.59
C GLN A 350 5.62 6.12 -3.45
N GLU A 351 6.30 6.26 -2.31
CA GLU A 351 5.84 7.08 -1.19
C GLU A 351 5.62 8.53 -1.60
N ILE A 352 6.60 9.13 -2.30
CA ILE A 352 6.48 10.50 -2.79
C ILE A 352 5.30 10.64 -3.78
N LEU A 353 5.17 9.70 -4.73
CA LEU A 353 4.07 9.69 -5.70
C LEU A 353 2.71 9.55 -5.02
N ASN A 354 2.63 8.74 -3.96
CA ASN A 354 1.40 8.56 -3.19
C ASN A 354 0.94 9.83 -2.47
N GLY A 355 1.86 10.71 -2.11
CA GLY A 355 1.53 12.03 -1.57
C GLY A 355 1.00 13.02 -2.61
N LYS A 356 1.10 12.72 -3.92
CA LYS A 356 0.72 13.63 -5.00
C LYS A 356 -0.69 13.40 -5.50
N ARG A 357 -1.23 14.43 -6.16
CA ARG A 357 -2.54 14.39 -6.84
C ARG A 357 -2.38 14.81 -8.31
N PRO A 358 -3.29 14.41 -9.19
CA PRO A 358 -3.34 14.90 -10.56
C PRO A 358 -3.33 16.44 -10.57
N GLY A 359 -2.54 17.04 -11.48
CA GLY A 359 -2.32 18.48 -11.56
C GLY A 359 -1.16 19.00 -10.71
N ASN A 360 -0.62 18.23 -9.75
CA ASN A 360 0.57 18.65 -9.02
C ASN A 360 1.79 18.69 -9.95
N LYS A 361 2.67 19.67 -9.73
CA LYS A 361 4.00 19.70 -10.35
C LYS A 361 4.97 18.88 -9.51
N MET A 362 5.89 18.21 -10.18
CA MET A 362 6.93 17.39 -9.57
C MET A 362 8.22 17.53 -10.34
N SER A 363 9.34 17.78 -9.64
CA SER A 363 10.68 17.80 -10.23
C SER A 363 11.35 16.44 -10.05
N ILE A 364 11.92 15.89 -11.12
CA ILE A 364 12.63 14.61 -11.12
C ILE A 364 14.07 14.87 -11.52
N THR A 365 15.03 14.48 -10.67
CA THR A 365 16.45 14.46 -11.01
C THR A 365 16.85 13.02 -11.29
N TYR A 366 17.43 12.80 -12.45
CA TYR A 366 17.88 11.49 -12.91
C TYR A 366 19.27 11.54 -13.52
N LEU A 367 19.98 10.42 -13.51
CA LEU A 367 21.23 10.21 -14.22
C LEU A 367 20.94 9.57 -15.57
N ARG A 368 21.47 10.15 -16.64
CA ARG A 368 21.54 9.57 -17.99
C ARG A 368 22.99 9.57 -18.42
N ASN A 369 23.53 8.40 -18.75
CA ASN A 369 24.97 8.26 -19.04
C ASN A 369 25.85 8.90 -17.95
N LYS A 370 25.48 8.68 -16.66
CA LYS A 370 26.16 9.22 -15.46
C LYS A 370 26.11 10.76 -15.31
N LYS A 371 25.39 11.47 -16.16
CA LYS A 371 25.21 12.93 -16.08
C LYS A 371 23.84 13.23 -15.48
N ALA A 372 23.81 14.10 -14.46
CA ALA A 372 22.58 14.50 -13.80
C ALA A 372 21.77 15.47 -14.67
N SER A 373 20.47 15.25 -14.73
CA SER A 373 19.50 16.14 -15.36
C SER A 373 18.26 16.25 -14.48
N THR A 374 17.60 17.42 -14.52
CA THR A 374 16.35 17.64 -13.76
C THR A 374 15.26 18.11 -14.71
N LYS A 375 14.08 17.52 -14.58
CA LYS A 375 12.86 17.90 -15.32
C LYS A 375 11.70 18.09 -14.37
N THR A 376 10.85 19.07 -14.69
CA THR A 376 9.60 19.30 -13.97
C THR A 376 8.45 18.91 -14.87
N ILE A 377 7.51 18.12 -14.34
CA ILE A 377 6.32 17.64 -15.03
C ILE A 377 5.05 18.00 -14.24
N THR A 378 3.93 18.04 -14.94
CA THR A 378 2.61 18.09 -14.31
C THR A 378 2.06 16.68 -14.31
N LEU A 379 1.80 16.17 -13.09
CA LEU A 379 1.37 14.79 -12.90
C LEU A 379 -0.07 14.58 -13.36
N LYS A 380 -0.30 13.46 -14.03
CA LYS A 380 -1.61 13.01 -14.52
C LYS A 380 -2.03 11.73 -13.79
N ASN A 381 -3.32 11.49 -13.76
CA ASN A 381 -3.90 10.24 -13.27
C ASN A 381 -3.70 9.08 -14.27
N ALA A 382 -4.20 7.90 -13.93
CA ALA A 382 -4.13 6.71 -14.80
C ALA A 382 -4.88 6.89 -16.13
N GLN A 383 -5.78 7.87 -16.24
CA GLN A 383 -6.51 8.22 -17.44
C GLN A 383 -5.76 9.22 -18.34
N GLY A 384 -4.55 9.63 -17.95
CA GLY A 384 -3.72 10.56 -18.71
C GLY A 384 -4.15 12.03 -18.64
N ASN A 385 -4.93 12.42 -17.63
CA ASN A 385 -5.37 13.80 -17.43
C ASN A 385 -5.13 14.29 -16.00
N THR A 386 -5.32 15.59 -15.77
CA THR A 386 -5.14 16.23 -14.46
C THR A 386 -6.44 16.34 -13.66
N SER A 387 -7.53 15.78 -14.17
CA SER A 387 -8.84 15.84 -13.53
C SER A 387 -8.89 14.96 -12.29
N VAL A 388 -9.61 15.41 -11.29
CA VAL A 388 -9.91 14.65 -10.07
C VAL A 388 -11.03 13.65 -10.39
N ILE A 389 -10.78 12.38 -10.08
CA ILE A 389 -11.81 11.33 -10.21
C ILE A 389 -12.73 11.48 -8.99
N LYS A 390 -13.95 11.95 -9.22
CA LYS A 390 -14.99 11.98 -8.18
C LYS A 390 -15.79 10.69 -8.29
N SER A 391 -15.79 9.94 -7.23
CA SER A 391 -16.64 8.79 -6.90
C SER A 391 -16.11 7.38 -7.16
N ALA A 392 -16.58 6.49 -6.30
CA ALA A 392 -16.45 5.03 -6.36
C ALA A 392 -17.11 4.39 -7.59
N ASP A 393 -17.83 5.15 -8.40
CA ASP A 393 -18.66 4.64 -9.48
C ASP A 393 -17.87 3.99 -10.64
N LEU A 394 -16.56 4.27 -10.76
CA LEU A 394 -15.69 3.61 -11.74
C LEU A 394 -14.96 2.39 -11.16
N ASP A 395 -14.77 2.33 -9.86
CA ASP A 395 -14.23 1.14 -9.19
C ASP A 395 -15.20 -0.04 -9.33
N VAL A 396 -16.52 0.23 -9.35
CA VAL A 396 -17.56 -0.77 -9.66
C VAL A 396 -17.33 -1.41 -11.03
N LEU A 397 -16.83 -0.66 -12.00
CA LEU A 397 -16.45 -1.20 -13.30
C LEU A 397 -15.19 -2.06 -13.25
N GLY A 398 -14.32 -1.87 -12.25
CA GLY A 398 -13.06 -2.57 -12.14
C GLY A 398 -12.07 -2.21 -13.25
N GLY A 399 -12.06 -0.98 -13.75
CA GLY A 399 -11.22 -0.58 -14.86
C GLY A 399 -10.65 0.83 -14.78
N SER A 400 -9.59 1.08 -15.53
CA SER A 400 -9.06 2.42 -15.79
C SER A 400 -9.30 2.81 -17.26
N PHE A 401 -9.53 4.08 -17.47
CA PHE A 401 -10.04 4.62 -18.73
C PHE A 401 -9.26 5.87 -19.16
N ARG A 402 -9.15 6.10 -20.46
CA ARG A 402 -8.64 7.36 -21.02
C ARG A 402 -9.47 7.81 -22.23
N PRO A 403 -9.50 9.11 -22.56
CA PRO A 403 -9.97 9.56 -23.85
C PRO A 403 -9.14 8.94 -24.97
N ILE A 404 -9.74 8.67 -26.11
CA ILE A 404 -9.02 8.18 -27.29
C ILE A 404 -8.09 9.27 -27.86
N THR A 405 -6.96 8.83 -28.40
CA THR A 405 -5.98 9.71 -29.06
C THR A 405 -6.43 10.10 -30.47
N GLU A 406 -5.88 11.18 -31.02
CA GLU A 406 -6.14 11.59 -32.42
C GLU A 406 -5.71 10.50 -33.42
N SER A 407 -4.63 9.78 -33.12
CA SER A 407 -4.21 8.63 -33.93
C SER A 407 -5.26 7.54 -33.98
N GLN A 408 -5.87 7.19 -32.83
CA GLN A 408 -6.94 6.19 -32.76
C GLN A 408 -8.22 6.66 -33.46
N LYS A 409 -8.57 7.95 -33.36
CA LYS A 409 -9.69 8.52 -34.09
C LYS A 409 -9.53 8.35 -35.61
N ASN A 410 -8.33 8.66 -36.12
CA ASN A 410 -8.02 8.55 -37.54
C ASN A 410 -7.97 7.08 -38.00
N GLN A 411 -7.29 6.23 -37.25
CA GLN A 411 -7.09 4.80 -37.56
C GLN A 411 -8.44 4.03 -37.61
N LEU A 412 -9.33 4.32 -36.67
CA LEU A 412 -10.61 3.62 -36.53
C LEU A 412 -11.78 4.36 -37.17
N ASN A 413 -11.52 5.53 -37.76
CA ASN A 413 -12.52 6.41 -38.33
C ASN A 413 -13.67 6.70 -37.36
N ILE A 414 -13.33 7.06 -36.12
CA ILE A 414 -14.29 7.40 -35.05
C ILE A 414 -14.02 8.81 -34.53
N LYS A 415 -15.06 9.49 -34.07
CA LYS A 415 -14.96 10.89 -33.63
C LYS A 415 -14.73 11.00 -32.12
N TYR A 416 -15.21 10.03 -31.36
CA TYR A 416 -15.18 10.05 -29.89
C TYR A 416 -15.15 8.62 -29.30
N GLY A 417 -14.84 8.55 -28.02
CA GLY A 417 -14.86 7.33 -27.24
C GLY A 417 -13.90 7.40 -26.06
N VAL A 418 -14.02 6.44 -25.18
CA VAL A 418 -13.17 6.26 -24.01
C VAL A 418 -12.57 4.87 -24.03
N GLU A 419 -11.24 4.78 -24.09
CA GLU A 419 -10.51 3.51 -24.15
C GLU A 419 -10.36 2.91 -22.75
N VAL A 420 -10.58 1.60 -22.66
CA VAL A 420 -10.31 0.78 -21.49
C VAL A 420 -8.81 0.46 -21.43
N MET A 421 -8.07 1.09 -20.51
CA MET A 421 -6.63 0.94 -20.38
C MET A 421 -6.22 -0.29 -19.58
N LYS A 422 -7.03 -0.62 -18.58
CA LYS A 422 -6.78 -1.76 -17.68
C LYS A 422 -8.13 -2.29 -17.19
N VAL A 423 -8.21 -3.60 -17.06
CA VAL A 423 -9.35 -4.29 -16.45
C VAL A 423 -8.82 -5.11 -15.28
N ASN A 424 -9.38 -4.86 -14.11
CA ASN A 424 -9.16 -5.61 -12.87
C ASN A 424 -10.39 -6.50 -12.60
N SER A 425 -10.52 -7.03 -11.39
CA SER A 425 -11.78 -7.65 -10.94
C SER A 425 -12.90 -6.61 -10.91
N GLY A 426 -14.08 -6.93 -11.43
CA GLY A 426 -15.25 -6.03 -11.47
C GLY A 426 -16.10 -6.21 -12.71
N ALA A 427 -17.14 -5.40 -12.82
CA ALA A 427 -18.22 -5.56 -13.80
C ALA A 427 -17.74 -5.64 -15.28
N LEU A 428 -16.67 -4.93 -15.66
CA LEU A 428 -16.15 -5.02 -17.04
C LEU A 428 -15.57 -6.41 -17.34
N LYS A 429 -14.80 -6.98 -16.40
CA LYS A 429 -14.22 -8.30 -16.57
C LYS A 429 -15.30 -9.38 -16.64
N ASP A 430 -16.28 -9.28 -15.76
CA ASP A 430 -17.41 -10.22 -15.70
C ASP A 430 -18.29 -10.10 -16.95
N GLY A 431 -18.40 -8.90 -17.51
CA GLY A 431 -19.06 -8.62 -18.78
C GLY A 431 -18.25 -8.97 -20.03
N GLY A 432 -17.00 -9.48 -19.89
CA GLY A 432 -16.16 -9.89 -21.02
C GLY A 432 -15.45 -8.76 -21.74
N ILE A 433 -15.40 -7.56 -21.16
CA ILE A 433 -14.67 -6.42 -21.71
C ILE A 433 -13.21 -6.48 -21.26
N SER A 434 -12.27 -6.30 -22.18
CA SER A 434 -10.84 -6.31 -21.91
C SER A 434 -10.13 -5.04 -22.37
N ARG A 435 -8.84 -4.92 -22.03
CA ARG A 435 -7.99 -3.78 -22.41
C ARG A 435 -8.05 -3.50 -23.92
N GLY A 436 -8.07 -2.21 -24.26
CA GLY A 436 -8.06 -1.72 -25.63
C GLY A 436 -9.46 -1.52 -26.22
N PHE A 437 -10.51 -2.00 -25.56
CA PHE A 437 -11.88 -1.73 -26.01
C PHE A 437 -12.20 -0.23 -25.85
N ILE A 438 -12.79 0.38 -26.87
CA ILE A 438 -13.19 1.79 -26.87
C ILE A 438 -14.70 1.87 -26.69
N ILE A 439 -15.11 2.37 -25.55
CA ILE A 439 -16.52 2.60 -25.22
C ILE A 439 -16.97 3.87 -25.95
N GLN A 440 -18.01 3.76 -26.78
CA GLN A 440 -18.59 4.88 -27.51
C GLN A 440 -19.97 5.28 -27.00
N ARG A 441 -20.73 4.31 -26.46
CA ARG A 441 -22.10 4.57 -25.98
C ARG A 441 -22.40 3.66 -24.78
N ILE A 442 -23.10 4.21 -23.81
CA ILE A 442 -23.66 3.47 -22.67
C ILE A 442 -25.14 3.84 -22.56
N ASN A 443 -26.00 2.82 -22.60
CA ASN A 443 -27.44 3.01 -22.68
C ASN A 443 -27.74 4.00 -23.85
N ASP A 444 -28.43 5.10 -23.61
CA ASP A 444 -28.76 6.11 -24.62
C ASP A 444 -27.75 7.26 -24.69
N ASN A 445 -26.65 7.23 -23.94
CA ASN A 445 -25.69 8.32 -23.81
C ASN A 445 -24.41 8.06 -24.61
N ASN A 446 -24.02 9.04 -25.44
CA ASN A 446 -22.70 9.03 -26.08
C ASN A 446 -21.61 9.30 -25.03
N ILE A 447 -20.51 8.54 -25.09
CA ILE A 447 -19.41 8.64 -24.19
C ILE A 447 -18.23 9.31 -24.88
N ASN A 448 -18.13 10.63 -24.74
CA ASN A 448 -17.07 11.44 -25.34
C ASN A 448 -15.90 11.62 -24.37
N THR A 449 -16.21 11.67 -23.06
CA THR A 449 -15.29 11.98 -21.98
C THR A 449 -15.44 10.96 -20.84
N ILE A 450 -14.49 10.97 -19.92
CA ILE A 450 -14.57 10.18 -18.68
C ILE A 450 -15.74 10.65 -17.80
N ASP A 451 -16.04 11.96 -17.83
CA ASP A 451 -17.19 12.51 -17.10
C ASP A 451 -18.52 11.97 -17.63
N ASP A 452 -18.63 11.75 -18.95
CA ASP A 452 -19.83 11.12 -19.53
C ASP A 452 -19.96 9.66 -19.08
N LEU A 453 -18.83 8.93 -19.04
CA LEU A 453 -18.76 7.57 -18.52
C LEU A 453 -19.23 7.54 -17.06
N GLN A 454 -18.72 8.44 -16.21
CA GLN A 454 -19.09 8.54 -14.79
C GLN A 454 -20.60 8.79 -14.61
N LYS A 455 -21.14 9.75 -15.37
CA LYS A 455 -22.58 10.06 -15.32
C LYS A 455 -23.44 8.88 -15.73
N ALA A 456 -23.05 8.17 -16.79
CA ALA A 456 -23.76 7.00 -17.27
C ALA A 456 -23.78 5.85 -16.25
N VAL A 457 -22.62 5.57 -15.63
CA VAL A 457 -22.50 4.56 -14.59
C VAL A 457 -23.33 4.93 -13.37
N LYS A 458 -23.25 6.17 -12.90
CA LYS A 458 -24.02 6.66 -11.77
C LYS A 458 -25.53 6.58 -12.02
N SER A 459 -25.98 6.98 -13.20
CA SER A 459 -27.39 6.87 -13.59
C SER A 459 -27.88 5.42 -13.58
N ALA A 460 -27.06 4.49 -14.09
CA ALA A 460 -27.40 3.08 -14.10
C ALA A 460 -27.39 2.46 -12.69
N SER A 461 -26.42 2.81 -11.83
CA SER A 461 -26.34 2.30 -10.45
C SER A 461 -27.55 2.67 -9.60
N THR A 462 -28.21 3.78 -9.90
CA THR A 462 -29.43 4.24 -9.18
C THR A 462 -30.72 3.79 -9.82
N SER A 463 -30.68 3.09 -10.96
CA SER A 463 -31.86 2.58 -11.67
C SER A 463 -32.46 1.34 -10.98
N LYS A 464 -33.71 0.99 -11.36
CA LYS A 464 -34.36 -0.24 -10.89
C LYS A 464 -33.67 -1.50 -11.41
N ASP A 465 -33.09 -1.40 -12.62
CA ASP A 465 -32.31 -2.45 -13.26
C ASP A 465 -30.91 -1.91 -13.55
N PRO A 466 -29.94 -2.18 -12.66
CA PRO A 466 -28.59 -1.61 -12.73
C PRO A 466 -27.74 -2.36 -13.78
N VAL A 467 -28.06 -2.18 -15.06
CA VAL A 467 -27.31 -2.76 -16.20
C VAL A 467 -26.79 -1.65 -17.10
N LEU A 468 -25.53 -1.77 -17.52
CA LEU A 468 -24.93 -0.95 -18.56
C LEU A 468 -24.99 -1.68 -19.90
N TYR A 469 -25.74 -1.15 -20.86
CA TYR A 469 -25.69 -1.59 -22.25
C TYR A 469 -24.60 -0.82 -22.97
N ILE A 470 -23.42 -1.44 -23.08
CA ILE A 470 -22.20 -0.80 -23.58
C ILE A 470 -22.05 -1.13 -25.08
N GLN A 471 -21.94 -0.09 -25.91
CA GLN A 471 -21.55 -0.20 -27.31
C GLN A 471 -20.15 0.39 -27.49
N GLY A 472 -19.32 -0.28 -28.28
CA GLY A 472 -17.99 0.22 -28.58
C GLY A 472 -17.30 -0.53 -29.70
N ILE A 473 -16.01 -0.31 -29.84
CA ILE A 473 -15.18 -0.83 -30.91
C ILE A 473 -13.86 -1.36 -30.37
N TRP A 474 -13.43 -2.50 -30.89
CA TRP A 474 -12.10 -3.05 -30.64
C TRP A 474 -11.02 -2.35 -31.48
N PRO A 475 -9.73 -2.40 -31.10
CA PRO A 475 -8.63 -1.87 -31.92
C PRO A 475 -8.57 -2.45 -33.35
N THR A 476 -9.18 -3.61 -33.57
CA THR A 476 -9.31 -4.23 -34.88
C THR A 476 -10.40 -3.61 -35.77
N GLY A 477 -11.14 -2.61 -35.28
CA GLY A 477 -12.27 -2.01 -35.96
C GLY A 477 -13.60 -2.78 -35.81
N LYS A 478 -13.61 -3.93 -35.09
CA LYS A 478 -14.83 -4.72 -34.87
C LYS A 478 -15.70 -4.07 -33.80
N LYS A 479 -16.97 -3.73 -34.14
CA LYS A 479 -17.96 -3.28 -33.17
C LYS A 479 -18.42 -4.41 -32.27
N ALA A 480 -18.67 -4.10 -31.00
CA ALA A 480 -19.20 -5.04 -30.02
C ALA A 480 -20.19 -4.37 -29.05
N TYR A 481 -21.07 -5.19 -28.49
CA TYR A 481 -22.13 -4.78 -27.57
C TYR A 481 -22.08 -5.70 -26.37
N PHE A 482 -22.19 -5.11 -25.17
CA PHE A 482 -22.13 -5.83 -23.91
C PHE A 482 -23.27 -5.37 -23.00
N ALA A 483 -23.89 -6.31 -22.29
CA ALA A 483 -24.75 -6.03 -21.16
C ALA A 483 -23.96 -6.33 -19.89
N VAL A 484 -23.60 -5.30 -19.13
CA VAL A 484 -22.78 -5.38 -17.96
C VAL A 484 -23.63 -5.05 -16.73
N PRO A 485 -24.04 -6.05 -15.94
CA PRO A 485 -24.77 -5.79 -14.72
C PRO A 485 -23.85 -5.12 -13.70
N LEU A 486 -24.33 -4.02 -13.11
CA LEU A 486 -23.72 -3.40 -11.95
C LEU A 486 -24.31 -4.12 -10.74
N GLN A 487 -23.56 -5.06 -10.16
CA GLN A 487 -24.01 -5.75 -8.95
C GLN A 487 -24.25 -4.69 -7.86
N LYS A 488 -25.45 -4.67 -7.30
CA LYS A 488 -25.66 -4.09 -5.97
C LYS A 488 -25.00 -5.06 -4.99
N ASP A 489 -23.87 -4.62 -4.38
CA ASP A 489 -23.33 -5.29 -3.21
C ASP A 489 -24.30 -5.24 -2.05
#